data_2d4146d0abcf9dee1461d8877c76297e
#
_entry.id   2d4146d0abcf9dee1461d8877c76297e
#
_cell.length_a   1.000
_cell.length_b   1.000
_cell.length_c   1.000
_cell.angle_alpha   90.00
_cell.angle_beta   90.00
_cell.angle_gamma   90.00
#
_symmetry.space_group_name_H-M   'P 1'
#
loop_
_entity.id
_entity.type
_entity.pdbx_description
1 polymer ?
#
loop_
_entity_poly.entity_id
_entity_poly.type
_entity_poly.pdbx_seq_one_letter_code
_entity_poly.pdbx_strand_id
1 'polypeptide(L)'
;LSAGIDAVVDKAVKHKSEYRRKHTMAIKSLIINPGSTSTKIGVFEDENLLFEETLRHSTEEISKYDTIFEQKDFRKKIITDLLAEKNCDLKSFNVIVGRGGLLKPIPSGAYAVTDDLLEDLKVGVQGQHASNLGGILAREIGDEIGVPSYIVDPVVVDELMPIARYSGLEEIPRGSIFHALNQKAVAKR
;
A
#
# COMPACT_ATOMS: atom_id res chain seq x y z
N LEU A 1 -8.32 -3.03 7.37
CA LEU A 1 -6.87 -3.14 7.18
C LEU A 1 -6.40 -4.59 7.25
N SER A 2 -6.88 -5.44 8.19
CA SER A 2 -6.39 -6.81 8.39
C SER A 2 -6.56 -7.71 7.16
N ALA A 3 -7.69 -7.72 6.50
CA ALA A 3 -8.01 -8.72 5.48
C ALA A 3 -7.33 -8.52 4.10
N GLY A 4 -6.96 -7.28 3.76
CA GLY A 4 -6.10 -7.01 2.58
C GLY A 4 -4.65 -7.41 2.87
N ILE A 5 -4.26 -7.32 4.13
CA ILE A 5 -2.94 -7.69 4.64
C ILE A 5 -2.78 -9.21 4.67
N ASP A 6 -3.82 -9.95 5.08
CA ASP A 6 -3.82 -11.42 5.11
C ASP A 6 -3.53 -12.02 3.72
N ALA A 7 -4.09 -11.40 2.66
CA ALA A 7 -3.84 -11.83 1.28
C ALA A 7 -2.41 -11.53 0.80
N VAL A 8 -1.78 -10.46 1.28
CA VAL A 8 -0.37 -10.13 0.96
C VAL A 8 0.57 -11.03 1.72
N VAL A 9 0.30 -11.19 3.01
CA VAL A 9 1.07 -12.10 3.87
C VAL A 9 0.98 -13.52 3.30
N ASP A 10 -0.22 -14.00 2.91
CA ASP A 10 -0.40 -15.33 2.33
C ASP A 10 0.34 -15.52 0.99
N LYS A 11 0.39 -14.51 0.11
CA LYS A 11 1.07 -14.63 -1.18
C LYS A 11 2.59 -14.49 -1.03
N ALA A 12 3.07 -13.61 -0.15
CA ALA A 12 4.48 -13.53 0.25
C ALA A 12 4.91 -14.82 1.00
N VAL A 13 4.01 -15.38 1.79
CA VAL A 13 4.19 -16.63 2.54
C VAL A 13 4.14 -17.85 1.62
N LYS A 14 3.25 -17.92 0.60
CA LYS A 14 3.23 -19.03 -0.38
C LYS A 14 4.51 -19.12 -1.20
N HIS A 15 5.11 -17.97 -1.57
CA HIS A 15 6.41 -17.98 -2.25
C HIS A 15 7.57 -18.37 -1.32
N LYS A 16 7.40 -18.22 0.02
CA LYS A 16 8.36 -18.62 1.05
C LYS A 16 7.96 -19.89 1.81
N SER A 17 6.92 -20.63 1.41
CA SER A 17 6.51 -21.86 2.14
C SER A 17 7.61 -22.92 2.19
N GLU A 18 8.48 -22.98 1.18
CA GLU A 18 9.71 -23.78 1.21
C GLU A 18 10.79 -23.22 2.13
N TYR A 19 10.86 -21.89 2.26
CA TYR A 19 11.79 -21.21 3.16
C TYR A 19 11.32 -21.29 4.63
N ARG A 20 10.01 -21.22 4.87
CA ARG A 20 9.39 -21.37 6.23
C ARG A 20 9.64 -22.73 6.86
N ARG A 21 9.77 -23.82 6.08
CA ARG A 21 10.09 -25.15 6.62
C ARG A 21 11.49 -25.26 7.23
N LYS A 22 12.38 -24.31 6.98
CA LYS A 22 13.76 -24.31 7.47
C LYS A 22 14.07 -23.26 8.55
N HIS A 23 13.24 -22.22 8.74
CA HIS A 23 13.52 -21.15 9.68
C HIS A 23 12.21 -20.68 10.34
N THR A 24 12.11 -20.88 11.64
CA THR A 24 11.00 -20.46 12.52
C THR A 24 11.08 -18.94 12.86
N MET A 25 11.37 -18.08 11.88
CA MET A 25 11.41 -16.64 12.14
C MET A 25 10.10 -16.00 11.64
N ALA A 26 9.44 -15.26 12.54
CA ALA A 26 8.25 -14.48 12.24
C ALA A 26 8.55 -13.42 11.17
N ILE A 27 7.58 -13.14 10.29
CA ILE A 27 7.71 -12.12 9.24
C ILE A 27 7.23 -10.79 9.80
N LYS A 28 8.16 -9.83 9.90
CA LYS A 28 7.83 -8.46 10.28
C LYS A 28 7.58 -7.60 9.06
N SER A 29 6.42 -6.95 9.01
CA SER A 29 6.00 -6.12 7.89
C SER A 29 5.63 -4.70 8.31
N LEU A 30 6.02 -3.72 7.47
CA LEU A 30 5.59 -2.33 7.57
C LEU A 30 4.53 -2.07 6.49
N ILE A 31 3.35 -1.63 6.92
CA ILE A 31 2.25 -1.27 6.04
C ILE A 31 2.10 0.24 6.01
N ILE A 32 2.07 0.84 4.81
CA ILE A 32 2.02 2.29 4.61
C ILE A 32 0.75 2.63 3.82
N ASN A 33 -0.10 3.48 4.38
CA ASN A 33 -1.34 3.94 3.76
C ASN A 33 -1.39 5.48 3.73
N PRO A 34 -0.85 6.11 2.69
CA PRO A 34 -0.89 7.55 2.54
C PRO A 34 -2.30 8.03 2.17
N GLY A 35 -2.82 8.98 2.93
CA GLY A 35 -4.02 9.75 2.63
C GLY A 35 -3.69 11.21 2.33
N SER A 36 -4.69 12.01 1.95
CA SER A 36 -4.48 13.41 1.58
C SER A 36 -3.87 14.23 2.71
N THR A 37 -4.37 14.07 3.95
CA THR A 37 -3.95 14.84 5.13
C THR A 37 -3.32 13.98 6.22
N SER A 38 -2.96 12.75 5.91
CA SER A 38 -2.34 11.85 6.89
C SER A 38 -1.60 10.70 6.20
N THR A 39 -0.70 10.07 6.93
CA THR A 39 -0.12 8.78 6.57
C THR A 39 -0.37 7.81 7.72
N LYS A 40 -1.16 6.77 7.47
CA LYS A 40 -1.35 5.71 8.45
C LYS A 40 -0.31 4.62 8.21
N ILE A 41 0.34 4.17 9.28
CA ILE A 41 1.22 3.02 9.25
C ILE A 41 0.73 1.93 10.20
N GLY A 42 1.05 0.69 9.88
CA GLY A 42 0.87 -0.47 10.76
C GLY A 42 2.11 -1.35 10.72
N VAL A 43 2.53 -1.82 11.87
CA VAL A 43 3.62 -2.78 12.02
C VAL A 43 3.03 -4.10 12.48
N PHE A 44 3.31 -5.15 11.72
CA PHE A 44 2.80 -6.49 12.00
C PHE A 44 3.96 -7.48 12.17
N GLU A 45 3.73 -8.49 12.96
CA GLU A 45 4.54 -9.69 13.03
C GLU A 45 3.65 -10.89 12.72
N ASP A 46 3.86 -11.49 11.55
CA ASP A 46 2.90 -12.40 10.91
C ASP A 46 1.49 -11.75 10.83
N GLU A 47 0.50 -12.30 11.52
CA GLU A 47 -0.88 -11.77 11.57
C GLU A 47 -1.13 -10.84 12.77
N ASN A 48 -0.14 -10.69 13.66
CA ASN A 48 -0.29 -9.90 14.88
C ASN A 48 0.05 -8.44 14.62
N LEU A 49 -0.91 -7.55 14.85
CA LEU A 49 -0.67 -6.11 14.86
C LEU A 49 0.15 -5.74 16.10
N LEU A 50 1.38 -5.28 15.91
CA LEU A 50 2.22 -4.79 17.01
C LEU A 50 1.81 -3.37 17.40
N PHE A 51 1.67 -2.48 16.42
CA PHE A 51 1.08 -1.15 16.60
C PHE A 51 0.63 -0.56 15.27
N GLU A 52 -0.28 0.41 15.36
CA GLU A 52 -0.64 1.28 14.24
C GLU A 52 -0.66 2.74 14.70
N GLU A 53 -0.28 3.64 13.80
CA GLU A 53 -0.27 5.07 14.05
C GLU A 53 -0.77 5.86 12.85
N THR A 54 -1.40 6.99 13.12
CA THR A 54 -1.85 7.92 12.08
C THR A 54 -1.10 9.24 12.21
N LEU A 55 -0.15 9.44 11.32
CA LEU A 55 0.64 10.67 11.20
C LEU A 55 -0.19 11.70 10.44
N ARG A 56 -0.65 12.75 11.14
CA ARG A 56 -1.43 13.83 10.53
C ARG A 56 -0.49 14.88 9.96
N HIS A 57 -0.86 15.45 8.82
CA HIS A 57 -0.14 16.50 8.13
C HIS A 57 -1.00 17.74 8.13
N SER A 58 -0.44 18.86 8.55
CA SER A 58 -1.13 20.15 8.46
C SER A 58 -1.23 20.62 7.00
N THR A 59 -2.20 21.47 6.72
CA THR A 59 -2.32 22.10 5.41
C THR A 59 -1.06 22.88 5.04
N GLU A 60 -0.42 23.54 6.03
CA GLU A 60 0.82 24.31 5.85
C GLU A 60 2.01 23.42 5.46
N GLU A 61 2.08 22.21 5.98
CA GLU A 61 3.14 21.23 5.59
C GLU A 61 2.94 20.73 4.18
N ILE A 62 1.70 20.38 3.83
CA ILE A 62 1.39 19.80 2.50
C ILE A 62 1.47 20.88 1.40
N SER A 63 1.04 22.12 1.69
CA SER A 63 1.03 23.21 0.71
C SER A 63 2.43 23.69 0.27
N LYS A 64 3.49 23.19 0.90
CA LYS A 64 4.88 23.44 0.48
C LYS A 64 5.28 22.68 -0.79
N TYR A 65 4.47 21.72 -1.22
CA TYR A 65 4.74 20.83 -2.35
C TYR A 65 3.75 21.09 -3.48
N ASP A 66 4.26 21.33 -4.67
CA ASP A 66 3.43 21.57 -5.85
C ASP A 66 2.76 20.28 -6.35
N THR A 67 3.42 19.13 -6.16
CA THR A 67 2.91 17.84 -6.58
C THR A 67 2.83 16.83 -5.43
N ILE A 68 2.00 15.81 -5.61
CA ILE A 68 1.92 14.69 -4.64
C ILE A 68 3.26 13.97 -4.53
N PHE A 69 3.96 13.78 -5.66
CA PHE A 69 5.23 13.07 -5.68
C PHE A 69 6.31 13.75 -4.83
N GLU A 70 6.36 15.09 -4.81
CA GLU A 70 7.32 15.85 -4.01
C GLU A 70 7.18 15.64 -2.50
N GLN A 71 6.01 15.20 -2.03
CA GLN A 71 5.79 14.90 -0.61
C GLN A 71 6.48 13.62 -0.14
N LYS A 72 7.08 12.82 -1.03
CA LYS A 72 7.64 11.51 -0.71
C LYS A 72 8.70 11.56 0.40
N ASP A 73 9.66 12.47 0.29
CA ASP A 73 10.78 12.57 1.25
C ASP A 73 10.29 13.03 2.63
N PHE A 74 9.38 14.00 2.66
CA PHE A 74 8.70 14.44 3.87
C PHE A 74 7.98 13.27 4.55
N ARG A 75 7.15 12.53 3.81
CA ARG A 75 6.38 11.41 4.36
C ARG A 75 7.27 10.24 4.77
N LYS A 76 8.33 9.94 4.01
CA LYS A 76 9.34 8.95 4.39
C LYS A 76 9.99 9.32 5.71
N LYS A 77 10.43 10.58 5.85
CA LYS A 77 11.09 11.06 7.07
C LYS A 77 10.20 10.88 8.29
N ILE A 78 8.94 11.32 8.27
CA ILE A 78 8.07 11.19 9.43
C ILE A 78 7.74 9.74 9.78
N ILE A 79 7.70 8.84 8.80
CA ILE A 79 7.55 7.39 9.05
C ILE A 79 8.78 6.86 9.77
N THR A 80 9.98 7.17 9.27
CA THR A 80 11.23 6.68 9.88
C THR A 80 11.47 7.28 11.27
N ASP A 81 11.15 8.56 11.47
CA ASP A 81 11.22 9.21 12.78
C ASP A 81 10.30 8.53 13.81
N LEU A 82 9.05 8.23 13.41
CA LEU A 82 8.11 7.50 14.27
C LEU A 82 8.59 6.10 14.62
N LEU A 83 9.12 5.36 13.64
CA LEU A 83 9.67 4.02 13.89
C LEU A 83 10.82 4.08 14.90
N ALA A 84 11.70 5.08 14.79
CA ALA A 84 12.80 5.32 15.73
C ALA A 84 12.26 5.66 17.13
N GLU A 85 11.25 6.53 17.25
CA GLU A 85 10.58 6.87 18.52
C GLU A 85 9.99 5.63 19.20
N LYS A 86 9.41 4.72 18.40
CA LYS A 86 8.85 3.45 18.90
C LYS A 86 9.91 2.38 19.15
N ASN A 87 11.20 2.70 19.03
CA ASN A 87 12.31 1.75 19.12
C ASN A 87 12.16 0.56 18.14
N CYS A 88 11.58 0.80 16.97
CA CYS A 88 11.38 -0.18 15.92
C CYS A 88 12.48 0.00 14.86
N ASP A 89 13.48 -0.88 14.88
CA ASP A 89 14.57 -0.84 13.90
C ASP A 89 14.04 -1.09 12.49
N LEU A 90 14.32 -0.17 11.57
CA LEU A 90 13.93 -0.27 10.16
C LEU A 90 14.48 -1.55 9.51
N LYS A 91 15.68 -1.98 9.87
CA LYS A 91 16.31 -3.20 9.37
C LYS A 91 15.65 -4.50 9.87
N SER A 92 14.77 -4.41 10.86
CA SER A 92 14.05 -5.58 11.37
C SER A 92 12.90 -6.05 10.47
N PHE A 93 12.50 -5.25 9.48
CA PHE A 93 11.44 -5.61 8.55
C PHE A 93 11.90 -6.61 7.50
N ASN A 94 10.99 -7.52 7.12
CA ASN A 94 11.20 -8.50 6.06
C ASN A 94 10.50 -8.10 4.76
N VAL A 95 9.53 -7.18 4.83
CA VAL A 95 8.74 -6.71 3.70
C VAL A 95 8.13 -5.35 4.00
N ILE A 96 8.06 -4.49 2.98
CA ILE A 96 7.36 -3.21 3.04
C ILE A 96 6.17 -3.24 2.09
N VAL A 97 5.01 -2.77 2.55
CA VAL A 97 3.76 -2.82 1.78
C VAL A 97 3.11 -1.46 1.73
N GLY A 98 2.91 -0.94 0.53
CA GLY A 98 2.12 0.25 0.28
C GLY A 98 0.66 -0.11 -0.01
N ARG A 99 -0.29 0.65 0.53
CA ARG A 99 -1.70 0.53 0.18
C ARG A 99 -2.09 1.60 -0.82
N GLY A 100 -2.79 1.18 -1.89
CA GLY A 100 -3.39 2.10 -2.83
C GLY A 100 -2.60 2.32 -4.10
N GLY A 101 -2.90 3.43 -4.74
CA GLY A 101 -2.34 3.86 -6.03
C GLY A 101 -3.38 3.89 -7.14
N LEU A 102 -3.33 4.94 -7.95
CA LEU A 102 -4.13 5.11 -9.15
C LEU A 102 -3.34 4.56 -10.35
N LEU A 103 -3.34 3.25 -10.46
CA LEU A 103 -2.73 2.49 -11.55
C LEU A 103 -3.74 2.23 -12.67
N LYS A 104 -3.30 1.61 -13.77
CA LYS A 104 -4.21 0.99 -14.73
C LYS A 104 -5.05 -0.09 -14.05
N PRO A 105 -6.28 -0.38 -14.53
CA PRO A 105 -7.13 -1.43 -13.95
C PRO A 105 -6.39 -2.78 -13.86
N ILE A 106 -6.40 -3.38 -12.70
CA ILE A 106 -5.75 -4.67 -12.42
C ILE A 106 -6.69 -5.57 -11.59
N PRO A 107 -6.55 -6.90 -11.68
CA PRO A 107 -7.24 -7.82 -10.79
C PRO A 107 -6.86 -7.62 -9.32
N SER A 108 -7.64 -8.17 -8.40
CA SER A 108 -7.28 -8.18 -6.98
C SER A 108 -6.01 -8.99 -6.73
N GLY A 109 -5.15 -8.50 -5.83
CA GLY A 109 -3.90 -9.19 -5.50
C GLY A 109 -2.90 -8.32 -4.78
N ALA A 110 -1.74 -8.92 -4.50
CA ALA A 110 -0.54 -8.23 -4.06
C ALA A 110 0.43 -8.17 -5.25
N TYR A 111 0.95 -7.00 -5.52
CA TYR A 111 1.84 -6.75 -6.66
C TYR A 111 3.19 -6.26 -6.16
N ALA A 112 4.27 -6.88 -6.65
CA ALA A 112 5.60 -6.35 -6.42
C ALA A 112 5.72 -4.95 -7.04
N VAL A 113 6.39 -4.04 -6.36
CA VAL A 113 6.61 -2.69 -6.88
C VAL A 113 7.76 -2.75 -7.88
N THR A 114 7.41 -2.88 -9.17
CA THR A 114 8.36 -2.85 -10.29
C THR A 114 8.65 -1.41 -10.73
N ASP A 115 9.67 -1.24 -11.58
CA ASP A 115 10.02 0.08 -12.11
C ASP A 115 8.89 0.66 -13.00
N ASP A 116 8.21 -0.18 -13.79
CA ASP A 116 7.05 0.23 -14.59
C ASP A 116 5.89 0.69 -13.69
N LEU A 117 5.64 -0.02 -12.59
CA LEU A 117 4.60 0.36 -11.61
C LEU A 117 4.95 1.68 -10.93
N LEU A 118 6.22 1.89 -10.59
CA LEU A 118 6.69 3.17 -10.03
C LEU A 118 6.48 4.32 -10.99
N GLU A 119 6.78 4.14 -12.28
CA GLU A 119 6.57 5.16 -13.29
C GLU A 119 5.10 5.51 -13.44
N ASP A 120 4.21 4.51 -13.52
CA ASP A 120 2.75 4.71 -13.57
C ASP A 120 2.26 5.51 -12.34
N LEU A 121 2.79 5.25 -11.14
CA LEU A 121 2.44 6.00 -9.92
C LEU A 121 2.97 7.44 -9.92
N LYS A 122 4.20 7.66 -10.43
CA LYS A 122 4.83 9.00 -10.50
C LYS A 122 4.10 9.91 -11.47
N VAL A 123 3.86 9.44 -12.69
CA VAL A 123 3.15 10.23 -13.70
C VAL A 123 1.67 10.37 -13.38
N GLY A 124 1.11 9.45 -12.56
CA GLY A 124 -0.30 9.45 -12.19
C GLY A 124 -1.19 9.10 -13.37
N VAL A 125 -0.98 7.94 -13.99
CA VAL A 125 -1.69 7.49 -15.21
C VAL A 125 -3.21 7.53 -15.12
N GLN A 126 -3.76 7.41 -13.91
CA GLN A 126 -5.20 7.53 -13.61
C GLN A 126 -5.52 8.74 -12.72
N GLY A 127 -4.53 9.61 -12.49
CA GLY A 127 -4.66 10.81 -11.68
C GLY A 127 -3.65 10.90 -10.53
N GLN A 128 -3.51 12.10 -10.01
CA GLN A 128 -2.63 12.41 -8.89
C GLN A 128 -3.40 12.27 -7.57
N HIS A 129 -2.98 11.36 -6.72
CA HIS A 129 -3.56 11.15 -5.40
C HIS A 129 -2.50 10.70 -4.39
N ALA A 130 -2.67 11.05 -3.13
CA ALA A 130 -1.72 10.69 -2.07
C ALA A 130 -1.48 9.17 -1.97
N SER A 131 -2.48 8.34 -2.33
CA SER A 131 -2.32 6.89 -2.36
C SER A 131 -1.26 6.40 -3.35
N ASN A 132 -0.89 7.20 -4.36
CA ASN A 132 0.19 6.86 -5.29
C ASN A 132 1.54 6.74 -4.56
N LEU A 133 1.71 7.49 -3.48
CA LEU A 133 2.92 7.43 -2.65
C LEU A 133 3.06 6.10 -1.90
N GLY A 134 1.99 5.30 -1.76
CA GLY A 134 2.06 4.01 -1.06
C GLY A 134 3.12 3.09 -1.65
N GLY A 135 3.07 2.84 -2.96
CA GLY A 135 4.05 2.02 -3.65
C GLY A 135 5.44 2.67 -3.71
N ILE A 136 5.49 4.00 -3.90
CA ILE A 136 6.75 4.76 -3.97
C ILE A 136 7.51 4.67 -2.64
N LEU A 137 6.84 4.96 -1.52
CA LEU A 137 7.42 4.87 -0.19
C LEU A 137 7.83 3.44 0.18
N ALA A 138 6.98 2.46 -0.19
CA ALA A 138 7.29 1.05 0.05
C ALA A 138 8.57 0.64 -0.68
N ARG A 139 8.75 1.05 -1.95
CA ARG A 139 9.93 0.74 -2.74
C ARG A 139 11.17 1.45 -2.20
N GLU A 140 11.10 2.74 -1.92
CA GLU A 140 12.25 3.49 -1.41
C GLU A 140 12.75 2.97 -0.05
N ILE A 141 11.84 2.63 0.86
CA ILE A 141 12.22 2.06 2.16
C ILE A 141 12.72 0.62 1.97
N GLY A 142 12.05 -0.16 1.13
CA GLY A 142 12.45 -1.55 0.84
C GLY A 142 13.86 -1.65 0.23
N ASP A 143 14.17 -0.78 -0.73
CA ASP A 143 15.50 -0.73 -1.37
C ASP A 143 16.59 -0.31 -0.38
N GLU A 144 16.29 0.64 0.52
CA GLU A 144 17.25 1.11 1.54
C GLU A 144 17.69 -0.01 2.48
N ILE A 145 16.78 -0.92 2.82
CA ILE A 145 17.07 -2.02 3.76
C ILE A 145 17.23 -3.39 3.07
N GLY A 146 17.11 -3.44 1.76
CA GLY A 146 17.31 -4.65 0.96
C GLY A 146 16.21 -5.69 1.08
N VAL A 147 14.94 -5.27 1.26
CA VAL A 147 13.78 -6.17 1.37
C VAL A 147 12.75 -5.90 0.25
N PRO A 148 11.93 -6.92 -0.11
CA PRO A 148 10.93 -6.75 -1.14
C PRO A 148 9.84 -5.76 -0.73
N SER A 149 9.30 -5.03 -1.72
CA SER A 149 8.20 -4.11 -1.59
C SER A 149 7.01 -4.51 -2.45
N TYR A 150 5.80 -4.32 -1.91
CA TYR A 150 4.54 -4.66 -2.57
C TYR A 150 3.53 -3.55 -2.44
N ILE A 151 2.54 -3.55 -3.33
CA ILE A 151 1.30 -2.80 -3.15
C ILE A 151 0.12 -3.75 -2.99
N VAL A 152 -0.90 -3.26 -2.27
CA VAL A 152 -2.17 -3.96 -2.07
C VAL A 152 -3.34 -3.01 -2.15
N ASP A 153 -4.51 -3.55 -2.49
CA ASP A 153 -5.80 -2.85 -2.50
C ASP A 153 -5.74 -1.48 -3.21
N PRO A 154 -5.15 -1.38 -4.42
CA PRO A 154 -5.28 -0.16 -5.18
C PRO A 154 -6.76 0.07 -5.54
N VAL A 155 -7.19 1.33 -5.58
CA VAL A 155 -8.60 1.69 -5.86
C VAL A 155 -9.06 1.30 -7.25
N VAL A 156 -8.14 0.94 -8.11
CA VAL A 156 -8.36 0.53 -9.51
C VAL A 156 -8.56 -0.97 -9.70
N VAL A 157 -8.66 -1.72 -8.61
CA VAL A 157 -9.04 -3.15 -8.70
C VAL A 157 -10.42 -3.26 -9.30
N ASP A 158 -10.49 -3.84 -10.50
CA ASP A 158 -11.75 -3.97 -11.25
C ASP A 158 -12.22 -5.43 -11.28
N GLU A 159 -13.19 -5.72 -10.43
CA GLU A 159 -13.90 -7.00 -10.35
C GLU A 159 -15.42 -6.78 -10.43
N LEU A 160 -15.86 -5.71 -11.10
CA LEU A 160 -17.26 -5.45 -11.33
C LEU A 160 -17.89 -6.54 -12.22
N MET A 161 -19.02 -7.07 -11.79
CA MET A 161 -19.86 -7.91 -12.64
C MET A 161 -20.35 -7.09 -13.85
N PRO A 162 -20.58 -7.73 -15.02
CA PRO A 162 -21.05 -7.03 -16.22
C PRO A 162 -22.29 -6.14 -15.95
N ILE A 163 -23.25 -6.64 -15.19
CA ILE A 163 -24.46 -5.89 -14.84
C ILE A 163 -24.19 -4.62 -14.01
N ALA A 164 -23.12 -4.61 -13.22
CA ALA A 164 -22.77 -3.43 -12.41
C ALA A 164 -22.12 -2.30 -13.24
N ARG A 165 -21.79 -2.57 -14.51
CA ARG A 165 -21.19 -1.58 -15.43
C ARG A 165 -22.21 -0.66 -16.08
N TYR A 166 -23.49 -0.97 -16.02
CA TYR A 166 -24.52 -0.10 -16.58
C TYR A 166 -24.60 1.21 -15.80
N SER A 167 -24.35 2.33 -16.51
CA SER A 167 -24.41 3.69 -15.94
C SER A 167 -25.76 4.38 -16.17
N GLY A 168 -26.57 3.86 -17.09
CA GLY A 168 -27.74 4.51 -17.65
C GLY A 168 -27.50 5.19 -19.01
N LEU A 169 -26.22 5.28 -19.44
CA LEU A 169 -25.80 5.71 -20.77
C LEU A 169 -25.00 4.58 -21.40
N GLU A 170 -25.34 4.19 -22.63
CA GLU A 170 -24.72 3.06 -23.34
C GLU A 170 -23.24 3.30 -23.59
N GLU A 171 -22.87 4.55 -23.90
CA GLU A 171 -21.53 4.97 -24.27
C GLU A 171 -20.57 5.10 -23.05
N ILE A 172 -21.11 5.11 -21.84
CA ILE A 172 -20.33 5.36 -20.62
C ILE A 172 -20.52 4.23 -19.61
N PRO A 173 -19.74 3.15 -19.71
CA PRO A 173 -19.77 2.10 -18.70
C PRO A 173 -19.14 2.58 -17.38
N ARG A 174 -19.61 2.03 -16.26
CA ARG A 174 -18.95 2.26 -14.96
C ARG A 174 -17.59 1.59 -14.90
N GLY A 175 -16.59 2.34 -14.45
CA GLY A 175 -15.29 1.81 -14.05
C GLY A 175 -15.23 1.56 -12.55
N SER A 176 -14.33 0.69 -12.11
CA SER A 176 -14.08 0.44 -10.69
C SER A 176 -13.01 1.41 -10.18
N ILE A 177 -13.43 2.37 -9.35
CA ILE A 177 -12.53 3.27 -8.61
C ILE A 177 -12.98 3.28 -7.15
N PHE A 178 -12.68 2.22 -6.42
CA PHE A 178 -12.97 2.06 -5.00
C PHE A 178 -12.16 0.91 -4.39
N HIS A 179 -12.07 0.85 -3.08
CA HIS A 179 -11.33 -0.22 -2.39
C HIS A 179 -12.11 -1.54 -2.36
N ALA A 180 -12.13 -2.27 -3.48
CA ALA A 180 -12.90 -3.50 -3.66
C ALA A 180 -12.51 -4.60 -2.66
N LEU A 181 -11.20 -4.75 -2.39
CA LEU A 181 -10.71 -5.77 -1.43
C LEU A 181 -11.18 -5.46 -0.01
N ASN A 182 -11.18 -4.18 0.39
CA ASN A 182 -11.69 -3.78 1.70
C ASN A 182 -13.19 -4.08 1.83
N GLN A 183 -13.99 -3.80 0.80
CA GLN A 183 -15.42 -4.12 0.78
C GLN A 183 -15.66 -5.64 0.92
N LYS A 184 -14.94 -6.44 0.14
CA LYS A 184 -15.03 -7.92 0.21
C LYS A 184 -14.59 -8.45 1.57
N ALA A 185 -13.57 -7.87 2.16
CA ALA A 185 -13.07 -8.27 3.47
C ALA A 185 -14.10 -8.01 4.58
N VAL A 186 -14.72 -6.82 4.57
CA VAL A 186 -15.78 -6.48 5.54
C VAL A 186 -17.01 -7.38 5.36
N ALA A 187 -17.37 -7.71 4.12
CA ALA A 187 -18.52 -8.58 3.85
C ALA A 187 -18.31 -10.05 4.27
N LYS A 188 -17.06 -10.49 4.45
CA LYS A 188 -16.73 -11.85 4.89
C LYS A 188 -16.64 -12.02 6.41
N ARG A 189 -16.64 -10.92 7.16
CA ARG A 189 -16.64 -10.92 8.64
C ARG A 189 -18.04 -11.02 9.21
#